data_f421577ca348e05fb5083fe736df0143
#
_entry.id   f421577ca348e05fb5083fe736df0143
#
_cell.length_a   1.000
_cell.length_b   1.000
_cell.length_c   1.000
_cell.angle_alpha   90.00
_cell.angle_beta   90.00
_cell.angle_gamma   90.00
#
_symmetry.space_group_name_H-M   'P 1'
#
loop_
_entity.id
_entity.type
_entity.pdbx_description
1 polymer ?
#
loop_
_entity_poly.entity_id
_entity_poly.type
_entity_poly.pdbx_seq_one_letter_code
_entity_poly.pdbx_strand_id
1 'polypeptide(L)'
;MKKAIWHLVVVLVIFAAIPLRAQVKMTREQILFYTSEWKGERFPDGRPKLPDSLLKRATEMTIEDVWEYLRDRGYRNQFEGGWQALHIQKPFAGRALTAQYMPTRPDMQRAIQSEGKAEGRVSGTNSWPINELQIGDVYVADGFGKIIEGTLIGSNLGNAVAAHTHTGFVFDGGIRDQEENREIPDFNGFYRGYDPSAWADMELTGINVPVRIGRAIVLPGDLVLAKPEGVLFIPAILAEDAVSAAEFTALTDDYNFDLNREGKNGAQFEGGWTATKYDAFAKWIDAHPEKLKMPRSEFDALLATAKQRKE
;
A
#
# COMPACT_ATOMS: atom_id res chain seq x y z
N MET A 1 51.22 51.25 -37.35
CA MET A 1 50.94 50.88 -35.95
C MET A 1 49.47 50.58 -35.87
N LYS A 2 49.09 49.29 -35.88
CA LYS A 2 47.69 48.86 -35.82
C LYS A 2 47.39 48.47 -34.34
N LYS A 3 46.49 49.20 -33.69
CA LYS A 3 45.99 48.89 -32.35
C LYS A 3 44.94 47.77 -32.47
N ALA A 4 45.25 46.59 -31.94
CA ALA A 4 44.30 45.52 -31.78
C ALA A 4 43.47 45.81 -30.52
N ILE A 5 42.15 45.99 -30.72
CA ILE A 5 41.17 46.09 -29.61
C ILE A 5 40.70 44.66 -29.28
N TRP A 6 41.08 44.21 -28.13
CA TRP A 6 40.55 42.97 -27.57
C TRP A 6 39.19 43.22 -26.91
N HIS A 7 38.13 42.67 -27.50
CA HIS A 7 36.81 42.68 -26.88
C HIS A 7 36.73 41.48 -25.93
N LEU A 8 36.76 41.76 -24.64
CA LEU A 8 36.49 40.78 -23.59
C LEU A 8 34.98 40.55 -23.56
N VAL A 9 34.49 39.41 -24.07
CA VAL A 9 33.10 38.99 -23.92
C VAL A 9 32.97 38.28 -22.56
N VAL A 10 32.42 38.98 -21.59
CA VAL A 10 32.04 38.41 -20.31
C VAL A 10 30.69 37.70 -20.50
N VAL A 11 30.72 36.39 -20.61
CA VAL A 11 29.50 35.56 -20.58
C VAL A 11 29.01 35.46 -19.12
N LEU A 12 28.01 36.24 -18.80
CA LEU A 12 27.32 36.20 -17.52
C LEU A 12 26.40 34.96 -17.53
N VAL A 13 26.85 33.83 -16.95
CA VAL A 13 26.00 32.66 -16.70
C VAL A 13 25.10 33.01 -15.52
N ILE A 14 23.88 33.43 -15.81
CA ILE A 14 22.82 33.59 -14.80
C ILE A 14 22.40 32.18 -14.41
N PHE A 15 22.98 31.66 -13.34
CA PHE A 15 22.37 30.54 -12.62
C PHE A 15 21.04 31.07 -12.06
N ALA A 16 19.94 30.78 -12.72
CA ALA A 16 18.64 30.88 -12.12
C ALA A 16 18.64 29.91 -10.91
N ALA A 17 18.87 30.43 -9.72
CA ALA A 17 18.68 29.69 -8.50
C ALA A 17 17.18 29.31 -8.44
N ILE A 18 16.86 28.12 -8.91
CA ILE A 18 15.55 27.54 -8.65
C ILE A 18 15.47 27.45 -7.11
N PRO A 19 14.54 28.19 -6.48
CA PRO A 19 14.42 28.10 -5.03
C PRO A 19 14.14 26.63 -4.70
N LEU A 20 15.09 25.97 -4.07
CA LEU A 20 14.86 24.69 -3.42
C LEU A 20 13.87 24.96 -2.28
N ARG A 21 12.57 24.80 -2.57
CA ARG A 21 11.56 24.84 -1.54
C ARG A 21 11.57 23.50 -0.82
N ALA A 22 11.68 23.53 0.48
CA ALA A 22 11.37 22.37 1.31
C ALA A 22 9.89 22.05 1.08
N GLN A 23 9.57 20.82 0.71
CA GLN A 23 8.18 20.39 0.50
C GLN A 23 7.84 19.34 1.56
N VAL A 24 6.67 19.50 2.18
CA VAL A 24 6.12 18.45 3.08
C VAL A 24 5.73 17.22 2.25
N LYS A 25 5.27 17.44 1.01
CA LYS A 25 5.00 16.35 0.05
C LYS A 25 6.28 16.00 -0.71
N MET A 26 6.61 14.72 -0.76
CA MET A 26 7.73 14.21 -1.58
C MET A 26 7.55 14.61 -3.04
N THR A 27 8.64 15.06 -3.68
CA THR A 27 8.60 15.41 -5.11
C THR A 27 8.41 14.16 -5.97
N ARG A 28 7.94 14.37 -7.21
CA ARG A 28 7.78 13.29 -8.17
C ARG A 28 9.11 12.56 -8.42
N GLU A 29 10.22 13.27 -8.51
CA GLU A 29 11.56 12.71 -8.74
C GLU A 29 12.00 11.82 -7.57
N GLN A 30 11.69 12.18 -6.33
CA GLN A 30 11.99 11.39 -5.15
C GLN A 30 11.13 10.11 -5.12
N ILE A 31 9.84 10.20 -5.48
CA ILE A 31 8.98 9.01 -5.59
C ILE A 31 9.50 8.06 -6.68
N LEU A 32 9.87 8.60 -7.83
CA LEU A 32 10.48 7.82 -8.93
C LEU A 32 11.78 7.13 -8.50
N PHE A 33 12.59 7.79 -7.67
CA PHE A 33 13.82 7.19 -7.12
C PHE A 33 13.52 5.96 -6.27
N TYR A 34 12.61 6.07 -5.30
CA TYR A 34 12.26 4.95 -4.43
C TYR A 34 11.48 3.83 -5.12
N THR A 35 10.78 4.14 -6.19
CA THR A 35 9.96 3.19 -6.95
C THR A 35 10.49 2.96 -8.36
N SER A 36 11.81 3.06 -8.56
CA SER A 36 12.48 3.05 -9.87
C SER A 36 12.29 1.73 -10.65
N GLU A 37 12.07 0.64 -9.97
CA GLU A 37 11.82 -0.67 -10.58
C GLU A 37 10.41 -0.81 -11.15
N TRP A 38 9.44 0.00 -10.70
CA TRP A 38 8.09 0.00 -11.25
C TRP A 38 8.05 0.52 -12.69
N LYS A 39 7.54 -0.29 -13.61
CA LYS A 39 7.46 0.03 -15.05
C LYS A 39 6.03 0.26 -15.55
N GLY A 40 5.03 0.07 -14.67
CA GLY A 40 3.63 0.27 -15.01
C GLY A 40 3.19 1.74 -15.00
N GLU A 41 1.88 1.95 -15.08
CA GLU A 41 1.26 3.27 -15.04
C GLU A 41 1.56 3.98 -13.71
N ARG A 42 1.63 5.32 -13.76
CA ARG A 42 1.85 6.16 -12.57
C ARG A 42 0.82 7.27 -12.49
N PHE A 43 0.50 7.65 -11.27
CA PHE A 43 -0.20 8.91 -11.02
C PHE A 43 0.67 10.13 -11.40
N PRO A 44 0.07 11.31 -11.58
CA PRO A 44 0.83 12.55 -11.88
C PRO A 44 1.91 12.88 -10.86
N ASP A 45 1.70 12.51 -9.58
CA ASP A 45 2.67 12.70 -8.49
C ASP A 45 3.84 11.69 -8.53
N GLY A 46 3.80 10.69 -9.40
CA GLY A 46 4.84 9.68 -9.59
C GLY A 46 4.57 8.35 -8.87
N ARG A 47 3.56 8.25 -8.01
CA ARG A 47 3.21 6.99 -7.34
C ARG A 47 2.86 5.90 -8.37
N PRO A 48 3.29 4.65 -8.15
CA PRO A 48 2.76 3.51 -8.89
C PRO A 48 1.22 3.47 -8.86
N LYS A 49 0.60 3.21 -10.03
CA LYS A 49 -0.84 3.09 -10.18
C LYS A 49 -1.20 1.65 -10.50
N LEU A 50 -1.43 0.86 -9.48
CA LEU A 50 -1.94 -0.50 -9.62
C LEU A 50 -3.37 -0.46 -10.19
N PRO A 51 -3.74 -1.38 -11.10
CA PRO A 51 -5.10 -1.45 -11.65
C PRO A 51 -6.15 -1.77 -10.57
N ASP A 52 -7.34 -1.18 -10.66
CA ASP A 52 -8.43 -1.44 -9.71
C ASP A 52 -8.87 -2.93 -9.74
N SER A 53 -8.75 -3.58 -10.89
CA SER A 53 -8.99 -5.03 -11.00
C SER A 53 -8.04 -5.85 -10.13
N LEU A 54 -6.77 -5.45 -10.02
CA LEU A 54 -5.79 -6.10 -9.15
C LEU A 54 -6.14 -5.89 -7.67
N LEU A 55 -6.57 -4.68 -7.28
CA LEU A 55 -7.00 -4.39 -5.90
C LEU A 55 -8.15 -5.30 -5.49
N LYS A 56 -9.13 -5.48 -6.40
CA LYS A 56 -10.27 -6.38 -6.17
C LYS A 56 -9.82 -7.83 -6.02
N ARG A 57 -8.95 -8.33 -6.89
CA ARG A 57 -8.39 -9.69 -6.80
C ARG A 57 -7.66 -9.87 -5.47
N ALA A 58 -6.81 -8.91 -5.09
CA ALA A 58 -6.04 -8.96 -3.86
C ALA A 58 -6.93 -9.10 -2.60
N THR A 59 -8.10 -8.47 -2.56
CA THR A 59 -9.03 -8.55 -1.42
C THR A 59 -9.49 -9.99 -1.16
N GLU A 60 -9.49 -10.85 -2.17
CA GLU A 60 -9.90 -12.26 -2.05
C GLU A 60 -8.78 -13.19 -1.54
N MET A 61 -7.52 -12.73 -1.56
CA MET A 61 -6.36 -13.56 -1.19
C MET A 61 -6.22 -13.70 0.31
N THR A 62 -5.56 -14.77 0.77
CA THR A 62 -5.16 -14.91 2.17
C THR A 62 -3.90 -14.09 2.45
N ILE A 63 -3.69 -13.69 3.70
CA ILE A 63 -2.45 -13.02 4.13
C ILE A 63 -1.27 -13.98 3.94
N GLU A 64 -1.46 -15.26 4.30
CA GLU A 64 -0.42 -16.28 4.34
C GLU A 64 0.17 -16.54 2.95
N ASP A 65 -0.67 -16.75 1.93
CA ASP A 65 -0.21 -17.04 0.57
C ASP A 65 0.61 -15.90 -0.03
N VAL A 66 0.11 -14.67 0.14
CA VAL A 66 0.81 -13.48 -0.34
C VAL A 66 2.08 -13.23 0.47
N TRP A 67 2.03 -13.39 1.79
CA TRP A 67 3.19 -13.21 2.67
C TRP A 67 4.32 -14.20 2.37
N GLU A 68 4.00 -15.47 2.11
CA GLU A 68 4.99 -16.48 1.75
C GLU A 68 5.70 -16.12 0.46
N TYR A 69 4.93 -15.68 -0.56
CA TYR A 69 5.48 -15.20 -1.83
C TYR A 69 6.49 -14.07 -1.64
N LEU A 70 6.17 -13.10 -0.78
CA LEU A 70 7.05 -11.96 -0.47
C LEU A 70 8.29 -12.38 0.29
N ARG A 71 8.13 -13.24 1.30
CA ARG A 71 9.21 -13.75 2.13
C ARG A 71 10.26 -14.49 1.32
N ASP A 72 9.83 -15.32 0.37
CA ASP A 72 10.73 -16.10 -0.50
C ASP A 72 11.58 -15.21 -1.42
N ARG A 73 11.14 -13.96 -1.63
CA ARG A 73 11.85 -12.93 -2.40
C ARG A 73 12.63 -11.95 -1.53
N GLY A 74 12.77 -12.24 -0.24
CA GLY A 74 13.55 -11.43 0.69
C GLY A 74 12.77 -10.32 1.39
N TYR A 75 11.48 -10.12 1.10
CA TYR A 75 10.62 -9.12 1.74
C TYR A 75 10.01 -9.67 3.03
N ARG A 76 10.80 -9.72 4.09
CA ARG A 76 10.47 -10.44 5.34
C ARG A 76 9.61 -9.65 6.31
N ASN A 77 9.60 -8.31 6.21
CA ASN A 77 8.97 -7.42 7.18
C ASN A 77 7.85 -6.61 6.51
N GLN A 78 6.88 -7.28 5.90
CA GLN A 78 5.79 -6.61 5.19
C GLN A 78 4.42 -6.82 5.84
N PHE A 79 4.34 -7.67 6.86
CA PHE A 79 3.13 -7.91 7.65
C PHE A 79 3.21 -7.26 9.02
N GLU A 80 2.09 -6.67 9.43
CA GLU A 80 1.90 -6.13 10.77
C GLU A 80 0.54 -6.53 11.33
N GLY A 81 0.53 -7.05 12.55
CA GLY A 81 -0.67 -7.46 13.28
C GLY A 81 -0.98 -6.55 14.48
N GLY A 82 -1.88 -7.00 15.36
CA GLY A 82 -2.18 -6.32 16.61
C GLY A 82 -3.01 -5.03 16.43
N TRP A 83 -3.90 -5.04 15.46
CA TRP A 83 -4.77 -3.91 15.15
C TRP A 83 -6.12 -3.98 15.88
N GLN A 84 -6.67 -2.79 16.19
CA GLN A 84 -8.10 -2.60 16.26
C GLN A 84 -8.62 -2.24 14.86
N ALA A 85 -9.90 -2.50 14.58
CA ALA A 85 -10.51 -2.14 13.31
C ALA A 85 -11.92 -1.60 13.52
N LEU A 86 -12.37 -0.75 12.58
CA LEU A 86 -13.77 -0.32 12.56
C LEU A 86 -14.66 -1.54 12.29
N HIS A 87 -14.34 -2.35 11.30
CA HIS A 87 -15.04 -3.56 10.90
C HIS A 87 -14.06 -4.68 10.62
N ILE A 88 -13.68 -5.43 11.65
CA ILE A 88 -12.64 -6.46 11.56
C ILE A 88 -12.94 -7.55 10.50
N GLN A 89 -14.20 -7.87 10.24
CA GLN A 89 -14.60 -8.88 9.26
C GLN A 89 -14.80 -8.35 7.83
N LYS A 90 -14.53 -7.07 7.58
CA LYS A 90 -14.64 -6.47 6.25
C LYS A 90 -13.22 -6.22 5.71
N PRO A 91 -12.66 -7.13 4.89
CA PRO A 91 -11.36 -6.91 4.28
C PRO A 91 -11.43 -5.78 3.25
N PHE A 92 -10.30 -5.13 3.00
CA PHE A 92 -10.14 -4.20 1.90
C PHE A 92 -8.71 -4.22 1.36
N ALA A 93 -8.56 -3.76 0.13
CA ALA A 93 -7.26 -3.55 -0.49
C ALA A 93 -7.26 -2.21 -1.25
N GLY A 94 -6.08 -1.58 -1.35
CA GLY A 94 -5.92 -0.33 -2.07
C GLY A 94 -4.46 0.07 -2.19
N ARG A 95 -4.20 1.20 -2.85
CA ARG A 95 -2.85 1.75 -3.03
C ARG A 95 -2.47 2.64 -1.86
N ALA A 96 -1.29 2.50 -1.32
CA ALA A 96 -0.83 3.33 -0.21
C ALA A 96 -0.65 4.80 -0.65
N LEU A 97 -1.36 5.72 -0.01
CA LEU A 97 -0.93 7.09 0.15
C LEU A 97 -0.34 7.21 1.54
N THR A 98 0.95 7.48 1.63
CA THR A 98 1.67 7.45 2.90
C THR A 98 1.79 8.84 3.52
N ALA A 99 1.70 8.91 4.85
CA ALA A 99 1.98 10.12 5.63
C ALA A 99 2.78 9.78 6.88
N GLN A 100 3.74 10.62 7.19
CA GLN A 100 4.56 10.49 8.39
C GLN A 100 4.27 11.62 9.36
N TYR A 101 4.09 11.24 10.62
CA TYR A 101 3.97 12.16 11.73
C TYR A 101 5.11 11.95 12.73
N MET A 102 5.47 13.01 13.42
CA MET A 102 6.48 12.99 14.46
C MET A 102 6.01 13.83 15.67
N PRO A 103 6.60 13.66 16.86
CA PRO A 103 6.38 14.58 17.98
C PRO A 103 6.68 16.02 17.56
N THR A 104 5.86 16.95 18.03
CA THR A 104 6.00 18.36 17.69
C THR A 104 7.35 18.92 18.15
N ARG A 105 8.01 19.58 17.22
CA ARG A 105 9.19 20.38 17.49
C ARG A 105 8.91 21.80 16.97
N PRO A 106 8.89 22.84 17.83
CA PRO A 106 8.34 24.15 17.49
C PRO A 106 8.98 24.87 16.31
N ASP A 107 10.29 24.69 16.08
CA ASP A 107 11.00 25.27 14.93
C ASP A 107 10.61 24.54 13.62
N MET A 108 10.54 23.23 13.63
CA MET A 108 10.09 22.41 12.50
C MET A 108 8.61 22.68 12.18
N GLN A 109 7.75 22.74 13.21
CA GLN A 109 6.32 23.04 13.04
C GLN A 109 6.11 24.38 12.35
N ARG A 110 6.83 25.45 12.77
CA ARG A 110 6.74 26.74 12.11
C ARG A 110 7.16 26.69 10.65
N ALA A 111 8.21 25.92 10.33
CA ALA A 111 8.68 25.76 8.95
C ALA A 111 7.63 25.05 8.08
N ILE A 112 7.07 23.92 8.58
CA ILE A 112 6.03 23.15 7.89
C ILE A 112 4.79 24.00 7.65
N GLN A 113 4.28 24.68 8.68
CA GLN A 113 3.08 25.51 8.56
C GLN A 113 3.30 26.72 7.65
N SER A 114 4.51 27.31 7.66
CA SER A 114 4.86 28.40 6.73
C SER A 114 4.87 27.94 5.29
N GLU A 115 5.46 26.78 5.03
CA GLU A 115 5.50 26.19 3.68
C GLU A 115 4.10 25.78 3.20
N GLY A 116 3.33 25.08 4.04
CA GLY A 116 1.96 24.72 3.72
C GLY A 116 1.10 25.93 3.39
N LYS A 117 1.25 27.03 4.15
CA LYS A 117 0.56 28.28 3.84
C LYS A 117 1.00 28.85 2.49
N ALA A 118 2.27 28.79 2.15
CA ALA A 118 2.80 29.25 0.87
C ALA A 118 2.29 28.39 -0.32
N GLU A 119 2.03 27.09 -0.06
CA GLU A 119 1.39 26.16 -1.00
C GLU A 119 -0.16 26.33 -1.07
N GLY A 120 -0.75 27.22 -0.27
CA GLY A 120 -2.20 27.40 -0.19
C GLY A 120 -2.94 26.31 0.60
N ARG A 121 -2.24 25.50 1.39
CA ARG A 121 -2.86 24.50 2.25
C ARG A 121 -3.62 25.18 3.39
N VAL A 122 -4.78 24.64 3.72
CA VAL A 122 -5.66 25.15 4.75
C VAL A 122 -5.87 24.09 5.83
N SER A 123 -6.42 24.51 6.98
CA SER A 123 -6.74 23.66 8.12
C SER A 123 -5.51 23.06 8.82
N GLY A 124 -5.73 22.13 9.74
CA GLY A 124 -4.64 21.42 10.44
C GLY A 124 -3.86 20.49 9.51
N THR A 125 -2.58 20.28 9.82
CA THR A 125 -1.68 19.48 8.98
C THR A 125 -2.13 18.03 8.82
N ASN A 126 -2.94 17.51 9.76
CA ASN A 126 -3.54 16.17 9.64
C ASN A 126 -4.58 16.05 8.50
N SER A 127 -5.11 17.15 8.00
CA SER A 127 -6.03 17.16 6.84
C SER A 127 -5.31 17.17 5.48
N TRP A 128 -4.03 17.57 5.45
CA TRP A 128 -3.31 17.77 4.20
C TRP A 128 -3.12 16.49 3.37
N PRO A 129 -2.79 15.33 3.96
CA PRO A 129 -2.71 14.08 3.19
C PRO A 129 -4.05 13.68 2.58
N ILE A 130 -5.18 14.02 3.23
CA ILE A 130 -6.52 13.67 2.76
C ILE A 130 -6.82 14.32 1.40
N ASN A 131 -6.36 15.55 1.18
CA ASN A 131 -6.52 16.26 -0.08
C ASN A 131 -5.74 15.65 -1.26
N GLU A 132 -4.78 14.75 -0.98
CA GLU A 132 -3.99 14.05 -1.99
C GLU A 132 -4.52 12.65 -2.32
N LEU A 133 -5.50 12.16 -1.54
CA LEU A 133 -6.12 10.84 -1.71
C LEU A 133 -6.93 10.78 -3.01
N GLN A 134 -6.94 9.60 -3.62
CA GLN A 134 -7.71 9.29 -4.83
C GLN A 134 -8.49 7.99 -4.65
N ILE A 135 -9.47 7.77 -5.51
CA ILE A 135 -10.28 6.54 -5.51
C ILE A 135 -9.35 5.31 -5.58
N GLY A 136 -9.58 4.36 -4.67
CA GLY A 136 -8.79 3.14 -4.53
C GLY A 136 -7.49 3.31 -3.73
N ASP A 137 -7.23 4.50 -3.15
CA ASP A 137 -6.15 4.68 -2.20
C ASP A 137 -6.56 4.18 -0.80
N VAL A 138 -5.57 3.77 -0.03
CA VAL A 138 -5.64 3.57 1.43
C VAL A 138 -4.77 4.64 2.08
N TYR A 139 -5.32 5.39 3.03
CA TYR A 139 -4.54 6.35 3.79
C TYR A 139 -3.70 5.61 4.83
N VAL A 140 -2.38 5.52 4.60
CA VAL A 140 -1.43 4.85 5.49
C VAL A 140 -0.62 5.90 6.26
N ALA A 141 -0.75 5.94 7.58
CA ALA A 141 -0.06 6.93 8.40
C ALA A 141 0.80 6.31 9.51
N ASP A 142 2.07 6.69 9.54
CA ASP A 142 2.96 6.49 10.67
C ASP A 142 2.71 7.60 11.71
N GLY A 143 1.92 7.29 12.72
CA GLY A 143 1.66 8.14 13.89
C GLY A 143 2.53 7.78 15.08
N PHE A 144 3.67 7.13 14.87
CA PHE A 144 4.63 6.65 15.88
C PHE A 144 3.97 5.94 17.08
N GLY A 145 2.86 5.26 16.87
CA GLY A 145 2.12 4.52 17.90
C GLY A 145 1.39 5.40 18.92
N LYS A 146 1.31 6.71 18.72
CA LYS A 146 0.66 7.62 19.65
C LYS A 146 -0.86 7.42 19.63
N ILE A 147 -1.46 7.15 20.80
CA ILE A 147 -2.90 6.96 20.98
C ILE A 147 -3.51 8.17 21.67
N ILE A 148 -3.10 8.45 22.93
CA ILE A 148 -3.56 9.61 23.70
C ILE A 148 -3.11 10.87 22.97
N GLU A 149 -4.06 11.76 22.65
CA GLU A 149 -3.81 12.96 21.84
C GLU A 149 -3.14 12.65 20.48
N GLY A 150 -3.21 11.38 20.04
CA GLY A 150 -2.66 10.88 18.78
C GLY A 150 -3.72 10.57 17.73
N THR A 151 -4.90 11.14 17.86
CA THR A 151 -6.06 10.82 17.02
C THR A 151 -5.99 11.54 15.67
N LEU A 152 -5.52 10.82 14.65
CA LEU A 152 -5.28 11.36 13.30
C LEU A 152 -6.57 11.80 12.61
N ILE A 153 -7.67 11.07 12.84
CA ILE A 153 -9.01 11.40 12.35
C ILE A 153 -10.06 11.28 13.44
N GLY A 154 -11.12 12.09 13.30
CA GLY A 154 -12.45 11.86 13.86
C GLY A 154 -13.45 11.67 12.73
N SER A 155 -14.76 11.72 13.04
CA SER A 155 -15.84 11.44 12.07
C SER A 155 -15.82 12.35 10.82
N ASN A 156 -15.54 13.65 10.99
CA ASN A 156 -15.47 14.58 9.84
C ASN A 156 -14.36 14.21 8.86
N LEU A 157 -13.16 13.94 9.36
CA LEU A 157 -12.04 13.54 8.49
C LEU A 157 -12.20 12.11 7.99
N GLY A 158 -12.84 11.21 8.75
CA GLY A 158 -13.21 9.87 8.31
C GLY A 158 -14.13 9.92 7.10
N ASN A 159 -15.18 10.76 7.12
CA ASN A 159 -16.04 10.99 5.97
C ASN A 159 -15.27 11.56 4.76
N ALA A 160 -14.31 12.46 4.99
CA ALA A 160 -13.49 12.98 3.92
C ALA A 160 -12.59 11.88 3.30
N VAL A 161 -11.94 11.06 4.11
CA VAL A 161 -11.15 9.90 3.62
C VAL A 161 -12.03 8.95 2.82
N ALA A 162 -13.20 8.59 3.34
CA ALA A 162 -14.16 7.71 2.65
C ALA A 162 -14.59 8.26 1.29
N ALA A 163 -14.92 9.54 1.23
CA ALA A 163 -15.35 10.21 -0.01
C ALA A 163 -14.24 10.26 -1.07
N HIS A 164 -12.97 10.40 -0.65
CA HIS A 164 -11.83 10.46 -1.56
C HIS A 164 -11.39 9.09 -2.05
N THR A 165 -11.54 8.05 -1.21
CA THR A 165 -10.88 6.75 -1.47
C THR A 165 -11.84 5.64 -1.84
N HIS A 166 -13.03 5.60 -1.25
CA HIS A 166 -13.97 4.46 -1.25
C HIS A 166 -13.31 3.17 -0.72
N THR A 167 -12.35 3.31 0.21
CA THR A 167 -11.64 2.19 0.84
C THR A 167 -11.50 2.40 2.35
N GLY A 168 -10.40 3.00 2.80
CA GLY A 168 -10.16 3.17 4.23
C GLY A 168 -8.77 3.66 4.58
N PHE A 169 -8.34 3.31 5.81
CA PHE A 169 -7.07 3.76 6.36
C PHE A 169 -6.36 2.68 7.17
N VAL A 170 -5.04 2.85 7.34
CA VAL A 170 -4.19 2.08 8.25
C VAL A 170 -3.31 3.06 9.02
N PHE A 171 -3.53 3.20 10.32
CA PHE A 171 -2.82 4.15 11.17
C PHE A 171 -2.01 3.47 12.27
N ASP A 172 -0.71 3.62 12.23
CA ASP A 172 0.14 3.32 13.39
C ASP A 172 0.01 4.45 14.43
N GLY A 173 -1.21 4.61 14.95
CA GLY A 173 -1.65 5.69 15.82
C GLY A 173 -3.11 5.53 16.24
N GLY A 174 -3.67 6.59 16.81
CA GLY A 174 -5.04 6.63 17.35
C GLY A 174 -6.09 7.23 16.41
N ILE A 175 -7.35 6.92 16.71
CA ILE A 175 -8.54 7.59 16.15
C ILE A 175 -9.48 8.01 17.26
N ARG A 176 -10.42 8.90 16.96
CA ARG A 176 -11.59 9.21 17.79
C ARG A 176 -12.88 9.04 17.01
N ASP A 177 -14.02 9.31 17.65
CA ASP A 177 -15.37 9.25 17.05
C ASP A 177 -15.59 7.88 16.37
N GLN A 178 -15.27 6.80 17.10
CA GLN A 178 -15.23 5.44 16.56
C GLN A 178 -16.61 4.95 16.12
N GLU A 179 -17.67 5.31 16.84
CA GLU A 179 -19.05 4.93 16.52
C GLU A 179 -19.48 5.55 15.19
N GLU A 180 -19.28 6.85 15.03
CA GLU A 180 -19.65 7.57 13.82
C GLU A 180 -18.83 7.12 12.61
N ASN A 181 -17.54 6.81 12.81
CA ASN A 181 -16.71 6.27 11.73
C ASN A 181 -17.18 4.89 11.26
N ARG A 182 -17.78 4.06 12.14
CA ARG A 182 -18.37 2.77 11.77
C ARG A 182 -19.64 2.91 10.93
N GLU A 183 -20.36 4.02 11.05
CA GLU A 183 -21.58 4.28 10.28
C GLU A 183 -21.31 4.74 8.85
N ILE A 184 -20.05 5.09 8.51
CA ILE A 184 -19.69 5.51 7.16
C ILE A 184 -19.77 4.31 6.21
N PRO A 185 -20.62 4.37 5.15
CA PRO A 185 -20.76 3.27 4.19
C PRO A 185 -19.43 2.94 3.48
N ASP A 186 -19.18 1.65 3.25
CA ASP A 186 -18.03 1.13 2.49
C ASP A 186 -16.66 1.66 2.98
N PHE A 187 -16.61 2.00 4.26
CA PHE A 187 -15.41 2.51 4.91
C PHE A 187 -14.92 1.56 5.98
N ASN A 188 -13.62 1.32 6.05
CA ASN A 188 -13.00 0.55 7.11
C ASN A 188 -11.64 1.16 7.49
N GLY A 189 -11.10 0.76 8.63
CA GLY A 189 -9.83 1.27 9.09
C GLY A 189 -9.21 0.39 10.15
N PHE A 190 -7.90 0.30 10.08
CA PHE A 190 -7.04 -0.39 11.05
C PHE A 190 -6.21 0.64 11.79
N TYR A 191 -6.18 0.58 13.13
CA TYR A 191 -5.54 1.56 14.00
C TYR A 191 -5.05 0.91 15.30
N ARG A 192 -4.16 1.60 16.03
CA ARG A 192 -3.59 1.05 17.28
C ARG A 192 -4.49 1.25 18.48
N GLY A 193 -5.27 2.31 18.53
CA GLY A 193 -6.13 2.55 19.67
C GLY A 193 -7.10 3.70 19.48
N TYR A 194 -7.99 3.80 20.45
CA TYR A 194 -8.98 4.86 20.55
C TYR A 194 -8.65 5.81 21.71
N ASP A 195 -8.83 7.09 21.47
CA ASP A 195 -8.80 8.12 22.53
C ASP A 195 -9.79 9.22 22.14
N PRO A 196 -10.58 9.78 23.10
CA PRO A 196 -11.56 10.83 22.79
C PRO A 196 -10.93 12.21 22.53
N SER A 197 -9.64 12.39 22.80
CA SER A 197 -8.97 13.67 22.63
C SER A 197 -8.83 14.09 21.18
N ALA A 198 -8.65 15.38 20.95
CA ALA A 198 -8.09 15.84 19.67
C ALA A 198 -6.60 15.51 19.61
N TRP A 199 -6.04 15.49 18.40
CA TRP A 199 -4.61 15.33 18.22
C TRP A 199 -3.84 16.55 18.78
N ALA A 200 -2.74 16.28 19.47
CA ALA A 200 -1.85 17.30 20.02
C ALA A 200 -0.41 16.78 20.06
N ASP A 201 0.54 17.68 20.16
CA ASP A 201 1.98 17.38 20.27
C ASP A 201 2.50 16.41 19.19
N MET A 202 1.93 16.51 17.99
CA MET A 202 2.41 15.82 16.81
C MET A 202 2.28 16.71 15.58
N GLU A 203 3.12 16.47 14.58
CA GLU A 203 3.21 17.28 13.37
C GLU A 203 3.41 16.39 12.15
N LEU A 204 2.75 16.70 11.05
CA LEU A 204 2.97 16.06 9.77
C LEU A 204 4.35 16.43 9.23
N THR A 205 5.19 15.44 8.94
CA THR A 205 6.55 15.64 8.44
C THR A 205 6.75 15.18 7.01
N GLY A 206 5.80 14.42 6.46
CA GLY A 206 5.91 13.98 5.09
C GLY A 206 4.61 13.41 4.53
N ILE A 207 4.35 13.69 3.25
CA ILE A 207 3.29 13.07 2.44
C ILE A 207 3.97 12.35 1.28
N ASN A 208 3.53 11.13 0.98
CA ASN A 208 4.13 10.25 -0.02
C ASN A 208 5.62 9.98 0.25
N VAL A 209 6.01 9.90 1.51
CA VAL A 209 7.34 9.48 1.97
C VAL A 209 7.33 7.99 2.33
N PRO A 210 8.48 7.29 2.30
CA PRO A 210 8.59 5.97 2.91
C PRO A 210 8.22 6.05 4.38
N VAL A 211 7.33 5.19 4.85
CA VAL A 211 6.91 5.15 6.25
C VAL A 211 7.16 3.77 6.85
N ARG A 212 7.28 3.74 8.18
CA ARG A 212 7.36 2.51 8.95
C ARG A 212 6.04 2.28 9.68
N ILE A 213 5.37 1.19 9.36
CA ILE A 213 4.15 0.75 10.06
C ILE A 213 4.50 -0.49 10.88
N GLY A 214 4.66 -0.30 12.19
CA GLY A 214 5.21 -1.35 13.04
C GLY A 214 6.61 -1.77 12.56
N ARG A 215 6.75 -3.02 12.07
CA ARG A 215 7.99 -3.52 11.45
C ARG A 215 8.04 -3.42 9.93
N ALA A 216 6.91 -3.12 9.29
CA ALA A 216 6.82 -3.04 7.84
C ALA A 216 7.30 -1.69 7.30
N ILE A 217 7.91 -1.71 6.11
CA ILE A 217 8.21 -0.52 5.33
C ILE A 217 7.17 -0.40 4.22
N VAL A 218 6.60 0.78 4.08
CA VAL A 218 5.57 1.08 3.07
C VAL A 218 6.04 2.23 2.20
N LEU A 219 6.06 2.01 0.91
CA LEU A 219 6.32 3.04 -0.09
C LEU A 219 5.00 3.58 -0.67
N PRO A 220 4.98 4.83 -1.14
CA PRO A 220 3.84 5.37 -1.86
C PRO A 220 3.49 4.51 -3.08
N GLY A 221 2.23 4.08 -3.18
CA GLY A 221 1.74 3.23 -4.26
C GLY A 221 1.86 1.71 -4.03
N ASP A 222 2.41 1.26 -2.91
CA ASP A 222 2.36 -0.15 -2.52
C ASP A 222 0.91 -0.63 -2.38
N LEU A 223 0.67 -1.91 -2.65
CA LEU A 223 -0.61 -2.54 -2.40
C LEU A 223 -0.77 -2.81 -0.90
N VAL A 224 -1.83 -2.29 -0.32
CA VAL A 224 -2.24 -2.56 1.06
C VAL A 224 -3.33 -3.63 1.03
N LEU A 225 -3.13 -4.74 1.73
CA LEU A 225 -4.13 -5.77 1.96
C LEU A 225 -4.43 -5.84 3.46
N ALA A 226 -5.62 -5.43 3.84
CA ALA A 226 -6.09 -5.43 5.23
C ALA A 226 -7.15 -6.52 5.44
N LYS A 227 -6.90 -7.39 6.40
CA LYS A 227 -7.75 -8.55 6.74
C LYS A 227 -7.84 -8.73 8.26
N PRO A 228 -8.73 -9.60 8.77
CA PRO A 228 -8.86 -9.83 10.21
C PRO A 228 -7.55 -10.17 10.92
N GLU A 229 -6.64 -10.85 10.25
CA GLU A 229 -5.34 -11.29 10.77
C GLU A 229 -4.36 -10.11 10.92
N GLY A 230 -4.51 -9.08 10.10
CA GLY A 230 -3.64 -7.91 10.09
C GLY A 230 -3.56 -7.23 8.73
N VAL A 231 -2.48 -6.48 8.54
CA VAL A 231 -2.24 -5.72 7.31
C VAL A 231 -0.93 -6.17 6.67
N LEU A 232 -1.01 -6.50 5.39
CA LEU A 232 0.14 -6.82 4.55
C LEU A 232 0.39 -5.68 3.56
N PHE A 233 1.63 -5.21 3.49
CA PHE A 233 2.08 -4.18 2.57
C PHE A 233 2.92 -4.83 1.46
N ILE A 234 2.40 -4.81 0.24
CA ILE A 234 2.96 -5.54 -0.89
C ILE A 234 3.63 -4.52 -1.82
N PRO A 235 4.95 -4.62 -2.03
CA PRO A 235 5.64 -3.74 -2.96
C PRO A 235 4.96 -3.72 -4.33
N ALA A 236 4.73 -2.52 -4.88
CA ALA A 236 4.00 -2.38 -6.15
C ALA A 236 4.59 -3.24 -7.27
N ILE A 237 5.93 -3.37 -7.30
CA ILE A 237 6.64 -4.19 -8.31
C ILE A 237 6.33 -5.69 -8.24
N LEU A 238 5.85 -6.18 -7.10
CA LEU A 238 5.52 -7.59 -6.89
C LEU A 238 4.01 -7.84 -6.81
N ALA A 239 3.19 -6.79 -6.82
CA ALA A 239 1.78 -6.90 -6.48
C ALA A 239 1.02 -7.83 -7.41
N GLU A 240 1.21 -7.73 -8.73
CA GLU A 240 0.54 -8.59 -9.71
C GLU A 240 0.98 -10.04 -9.57
N ASP A 241 2.28 -10.29 -9.56
CA ASP A 241 2.83 -11.64 -9.43
C ASP A 241 2.44 -12.29 -8.09
N ALA A 242 2.43 -11.53 -7.00
CA ALA A 242 2.06 -12.01 -5.67
C ALA A 242 0.59 -12.42 -5.60
N VAL A 243 -0.31 -11.60 -6.15
CA VAL A 243 -1.74 -11.91 -6.21
C VAL A 243 -1.98 -13.13 -7.09
N SER A 244 -1.34 -13.20 -8.27
CA SER A 244 -1.49 -14.34 -9.19
C SER A 244 -0.95 -15.64 -8.60
N ALA A 245 0.17 -15.59 -7.89
CA ALA A 245 0.72 -16.74 -7.19
C ALA A 245 -0.22 -17.21 -6.06
N ALA A 246 -0.78 -16.29 -5.28
CA ALA A 246 -1.73 -16.61 -4.23
C ALA A 246 -3.04 -17.21 -4.79
N GLU A 247 -3.57 -16.67 -5.90
CA GLU A 247 -4.71 -17.25 -6.60
C GLU A 247 -4.42 -18.68 -7.07
N PHE A 248 -3.22 -18.92 -7.62
CA PHE A 248 -2.81 -20.25 -8.05
C PHE A 248 -2.71 -21.21 -6.84
N THR A 249 -2.16 -20.77 -5.69
CA THR A 249 -2.11 -21.54 -4.46
C THR A 249 -3.54 -21.89 -4.00
N ALA A 250 -4.44 -20.91 -3.92
CA ALA A 250 -5.83 -21.13 -3.54
C ALA A 250 -6.54 -22.17 -4.44
N LEU A 251 -6.28 -22.15 -5.76
CA LEU A 251 -6.82 -23.16 -6.67
C LEU A 251 -6.26 -24.57 -6.42
N THR A 252 -4.95 -24.67 -6.07
CA THR A 252 -4.34 -25.96 -5.71
C THR A 252 -4.90 -26.50 -4.41
N ASP A 253 -5.21 -25.61 -3.46
CA ASP A 253 -5.84 -25.98 -2.18
C ASP A 253 -7.29 -26.44 -2.38
N ASP A 254 -8.07 -25.72 -3.16
CA ASP A 254 -9.43 -26.13 -3.54
C ASP A 254 -9.47 -27.53 -4.16
N TYR A 255 -8.55 -27.79 -5.11
CA TYR A 255 -8.41 -29.11 -5.71
C TYR A 255 -8.06 -30.19 -4.66
N ASN A 256 -7.13 -29.88 -3.76
CA ASN A 256 -6.75 -30.80 -2.68
C ASN A 256 -7.91 -31.04 -1.72
N PHE A 257 -8.69 -30.02 -1.38
CA PHE A 257 -9.86 -30.15 -0.50
C PHE A 257 -10.93 -31.04 -1.13
N ASP A 258 -11.17 -30.93 -2.43
CA ASP A 258 -12.10 -31.81 -3.14
C ASP A 258 -11.62 -33.25 -3.12
N LEU A 259 -10.33 -33.50 -3.41
CA LEU A 259 -9.77 -34.84 -3.31
C LEU A 259 -9.86 -35.43 -1.88
N ASN A 260 -9.66 -34.59 -0.85
CA ASN A 260 -9.78 -35.01 0.56
C ASN A 260 -11.22 -35.38 0.90
N ARG A 261 -12.20 -34.57 0.48
CA ARG A 261 -13.63 -34.85 0.70
C ARG A 261 -14.07 -36.14 0.03
N GLU A 262 -13.48 -36.48 -1.12
CA GLU A 262 -13.75 -37.71 -1.84
C GLU A 262 -12.99 -38.93 -1.29
N GLY A 263 -12.16 -38.76 -0.26
CA GLY A 263 -11.32 -39.81 0.30
C GLY A 263 -10.22 -40.34 -0.64
N LYS A 264 -9.93 -39.58 -1.72
CA LYS A 264 -8.91 -39.94 -2.72
C LYS A 264 -7.50 -39.56 -2.30
N ASN A 265 -7.39 -38.76 -1.28
CA ASN A 265 -6.14 -38.37 -0.67
C ASN A 265 -6.06 -38.95 0.73
N GLY A 266 -4.99 -39.69 1.06
CA GLY A 266 -4.75 -40.11 2.44
C GLY A 266 -4.17 -38.98 3.31
N ALA A 267 -4.06 -39.22 4.61
CA ALA A 267 -3.38 -38.28 5.54
C ALA A 267 -1.90 -37.98 5.20
N GLN A 268 -1.35 -38.59 4.18
CA GLN A 268 -0.02 -38.34 3.61
C GLN A 268 0.01 -37.13 2.66
N PHE A 269 -1.02 -36.27 2.71
CA PHE A 269 -1.41 -35.30 1.71
C PHE A 269 -0.53 -34.09 1.58
N GLU A 270 0.29 -33.84 2.55
CA GLU A 270 1.40 -32.90 2.44
C GLU A 270 2.53 -33.42 1.53
N GLY A 271 2.37 -34.62 0.94
CA GLY A 271 3.23 -35.16 -0.08
C GLY A 271 3.19 -34.32 -1.36
N GLY A 272 4.32 -33.78 -1.73
CA GLY A 272 4.51 -32.78 -2.78
C GLY A 272 3.78 -33.04 -4.09
N TRP A 273 3.54 -31.96 -4.83
CA TRP A 273 2.97 -31.98 -6.16
C TRP A 273 3.91 -32.68 -7.15
N THR A 274 3.36 -33.61 -7.93
CA THR A 274 4.06 -34.30 -9.02
C THR A 274 3.53 -33.79 -10.37
N ALA A 275 4.26 -34.02 -11.46
CA ALA A 275 3.80 -33.68 -12.81
C ALA A 275 2.41 -34.28 -13.12
N THR A 276 2.19 -35.56 -12.75
CA THR A 276 0.91 -36.25 -12.93
C THR A 276 -0.21 -35.58 -12.13
N LYS A 277 0.07 -35.10 -10.91
CA LYS A 277 -0.91 -34.40 -10.09
C LYS A 277 -1.26 -33.04 -10.67
N TYR A 278 -0.29 -32.32 -11.23
CA TYR A 278 -0.55 -31.08 -11.97
C TYR A 278 -1.38 -31.29 -13.24
N ASP A 279 -1.19 -32.44 -13.95
CA ASP A 279 -2.02 -32.79 -15.11
C ASP A 279 -3.47 -33.08 -14.70
N ALA A 280 -3.67 -33.73 -13.56
CA ALA A 280 -5.00 -33.97 -13.00
C ALA A 280 -5.66 -32.66 -12.53
N PHE A 281 -4.90 -31.78 -11.92
CA PHE A 281 -5.34 -30.44 -11.51
C PHE A 281 -5.77 -29.59 -12.71
N ALA A 282 -5.01 -29.60 -13.81
CA ALA A 282 -5.38 -28.88 -15.03
C ALA A 282 -6.74 -29.37 -15.58
N LYS A 283 -6.97 -30.69 -15.60
CA LYS A 283 -8.26 -31.27 -16.00
C LYS A 283 -9.39 -30.90 -15.05
N TRP A 284 -9.09 -30.80 -13.75
CA TRP A 284 -10.07 -30.37 -12.78
C TRP A 284 -10.47 -28.89 -13.00
N ILE A 285 -9.52 -28.00 -13.30
CA ILE A 285 -9.81 -26.62 -13.70
C ILE A 285 -10.65 -26.56 -14.97
N ASP A 286 -10.38 -27.41 -15.97
CA ASP A 286 -11.18 -27.48 -17.20
C ASP A 286 -12.65 -27.89 -16.92
N ALA A 287 -12.87 -28.69 -15.89
CA ALA A 287 -14.18 -29.10 -15.42
C ALA A 287 -14.87 -28.07 -14.46
N HIS A 288 -14.10 -27.14 -13.88
CA HIS A 288 -14.57 -26.10 -12.95
C HIS A 288 -14.10 -24.71 -13.37
N PRO A 289 -14.44 -24.24 -14.58
CA PRO A 289 -13.96 -22.95 -15.10
C PRO A 289 -14.41 -21.76 -14.25
N GLU A 290 -15.48 -21.88 -13.47
CA GLU A 290 -16.01 -20.86 -12.57
C GLU A 290 -15.06 -20.56 -11.40
N LYS A 291 -14.15 -21.46 -11.06
CA LYS A 291 -13.15 -21.27 -10.01
C LYS A 291 -11.97 -20.41 -10.46
N LEU A 292 -11.75 -20.30 -11.76
CA LEU A 292 -10.64 -19.56 -12.33
C LEU A 292 -10.93 -18.05 -12.32
N LYS A 293 -10.29 -17.32 -11.41
CA LYS A 293 -10.43 -15.86 -11.25
C LYS A 293 -9.41 -15.06 -12.07
N MET A 294 -8.30 -15.70 -12.46
CA MET A 294 -7.28 -15.12 -13.33
C MET A 294 -7.49 -15.46 -14.82
N PRO A 295 -6.87 -14.74 -15.76
CA PRO A 295 -6.86 -15.12 -17.16
C PRO A 295 -6.30 -16.54 -17.37
N ARG A 296 -6.91 -17.33 -18.25
CA ARG A 296 -6.47 -18.72 -18.54
C ARG A 296 -5.00 -18.79 -18.95
N SER A 297 -4.52 -17.85 -19.74
CA SER A 297 -3.12 -17.79 -20.17
C SER A 297 -2.15 -17.60 -19.00
N GLU A 298 -2.56 -16.85 -17.98
CA GLU A 298 -1.79 -16.65 -16.75
C GLU A 298 -1.73 -17.92 -15.91
N PHE A 299 -2.87 -18.59 -15.72
CA PHE A 299 -2.94 -19.90 -15.07
C PHE A 299 -2.03 -20.93 -15.77
N ASP A 300 -2.11 -21.03 -17.10
CA ASP A 300 -1.30 -21.99 -17.87
C ASP A 300 0.21 -21.72 -17.72
N ALA A 301 0.63 -20.45 -17.65
CA ALA A 301 2.02 -20.07 -17.42
C ALA A 301 2.50 -20.45 -16.00
N LEU A 302 1.67 -20.21 -14.97
CA LEU A 302 1.96 -20.61 -13.60
C LEU A 302 2.03 -22.13 -13.45
N LEU A 303 1.09 -22.85 -14.07
CA LEU A 303 1.08 -24.30 -14.08
C LEU A 303 2.34 -24.90 -14.75
N ALA A 304 2.77 -24.34 -15.89
CA ALA A 304 3.99 -24.76 -16.57
C ALA A 304 5.22 -24.54 -15.67
N THR A 305 5.31 -23.38 -15.04
CA THR A 305 6.39 -23.04 -14.10
C THR A 305 6.41 -23.99 -12.89
N ALA A 306 5.24 -24.31 -12.33
CA ALA A 306 5.11 -25.22 -11.20
C ALA A 306 5.55 -26.65 -11.54
N LYS A 307 5.24 -27.14 -12.74
CA LYS A 307 5.71 -28.44 -13.25
C LYS A 307 7.24 -28.51 -13.36
N GLN A 308 7.86 -27.49 -13.98
CA GLN A 308 9.30 -27.44 -14.18
C GLN A 308 10.12 -27.42 -12.86
N ARG A 309 9.61 -26.84 -11.78
CA ARG A 309 10.28 -26.84 -10.46
C ARG A 309 10.32 -28.20 -9.78
N LYS A 310 9.61 -29.19 -10.29
CA LYS A 310 9.46 -30.54 -9.71
C LYS A 310 10.12 -31.63 -10.54
N GLU A 311 10.63 -31.30 -11.72
CA GLU A 311 11.53 -32.13 -12.54
C GLU A 311 13.00 -31.88 -12.13
#